data_9fbbb7274dd2929ee2d57dfee97007bf
#
_entry.id   9fbbb7274dd2929ee2d57dfee97007bf
#
_cell.length_a   1.000
_cell.length_b   1.000
_cell.length_c   1.000
_cell.angle_alpha   90.00
_cell.angle_beta   90.00
_cell.angle_gamma   90.00
#
_symmetry.space_group_name_H-M   'P 1'
#
loop_
_entity.id
_entity.type
_entity.pdbx_description
1 polymer ?
#
loop_
_entity_poly.entity_id
_entity_poly.type
_entity_poly.pdbx_seq_one_letter_code
_entity_poly.pdbx_strand_id
1 'polypeptide(L)'
;MTEIQINQLDRIAEEFEQNGFVKLEQVIAPAELEALREDTRLIIEGGYEGKANESDYFHNFDNESGQEVFHRVQYVFPKAPLHNSLLILLAQPFVLEVLQRILGEDFLCAAEALVFKMPRNGREVAVHADCNPADPGLSPDHLIFNVDFYLDESTPENGCLLVVPGSHKWHMSSKEISERGWDFPGMVEVPMKAGDVLLHNTRLVHGSHTSRSTSLRRTLYYEFDSIHWLLKEGSRPQYPITEQWINDRLRLLMRAIDLRKAAPYARNEKPFPYRLPKGYELAWPNPAEEINLRPAMGYSKYF
;
A
#
# COMPACT_ATOMS: atom_id res chain seq x y z
N MET A 1 23.96 -5.74 -9.19
CA MET A 1 23.75 -4.29 -9.02
C MET A 1 25.05 -3.57 -9.21
N THR A 2 25.05 -2.39 -9.78
CA THR A 2 26.24 -1.52 -9.84
C THR A 2 26.43 -0.81 -8.48
N GLU A 3 27.62 -0.27 -8.21
CA GLU A 3 27.90 0.52 -7.01
C GLU A 3 26.96 1.75 -6.91
N ILE A 4 26.63 2.37 -8.04
CA ILE A 4 25.69 3.51 -8.10
C ILE A 4 24.29 3.09 -7.65
N GLN A 5 23.79 1.92 -8.06
CA GLN A 5 22.49 1.39 -7.65
C GLN A 5 22.48 1.06 -6.14
N ILE A 6 23.56 0.49 -5.60
CA ILE A 6 23.67 0.19 -4.17
C ILE A 6 23.63 1.51 -3.37
N ASN A 7 24.41 2.51 -3.74
CA ASN A 7 24.42 3.81 -3.07
C ASN A 7 23.06 4.54 -3.15
N GLN A 8 22.29 4.31 -4.20
CA GLN A 8 20.92 4.84 -4.30
C GLN A 8 19.97 4.15 -3.31
N LEU A 9 20.01 2.82 -3.23
CA LEU A 9 19.16 2.05 -2.31
C LEU A 9 19.50 2.36 -0.85
N ASP A 10 20.79 2.55 -0.54
CA ASP A 10 21.24 2.93 0.81
C ASP A 10 20.67 4.28 1.22
N ARG A 11 20.76 5.29 0.35
CA ARG A 11 20.18 6.62 0.63
C ARG A 11 18.64 6.57 0.80
N ILE A 12 17.94 5.77 0.00
CA ILE A 12 16.49 5.59 0.14
C ILE A 12 16.17 4.98 1.51
N ALA A 13 16.90 3.94 1.93
CA ALA A 13 16.70 3.30 3.22
C ALA A 13 17.00 4.24 4.39
N GLU A 14 18.08 5.02 4.32
CA GLU A 14 18.46 6.03 5.32
C GLU A 14 17.39 7.13 5.44
N GLU A 15 16.88 7.64 4.31
CA GLU A 15 15.80 8.64 4.29
C GLU A 15 14.52 8.09 4.92
N PHE A 16 14.14 6.85 4.56
CA PHE A 16 12.99 6.17 5.14
C PHE A 16 13.15 5.98 6.66
N GLU A 17 14.31 5.52 7.11
CA GLU A 17 14.60 5.34 8.54
C GLU A 17 14.57 6.68 9.30
N GLN A 18 15.06 7.74 8.70
CA GLN A 18 15.11 9.06 9.33
C GLN A 18 13.72 9.69 9.45
N ASN A 19 12.96 9.71 8.35
CA ASN A 19 11.74 10.48 8.20
C ASN A 19 10.47 9.64 8.44
N GLY A 20 10.54 8.31 8.30
CA GLY A 20 9.40 7.40 8.31
C GLY A 20 8.68 7.32 6.97
N PHE A 21 9.17 8.02 5.96
CA PHE A 21 8.69 7.94 4.58
C PHE A 21 9.79 8.31 3.60
N VAL A 22 9.63 7.87 2.35
CA VAL A 22 10.49 8.25 1.23
C VAL A 22 9.70 8.26 -0.07
N LYS A 23 9.93 9.27 -0.91
CA LYS A 23 9.34 9.40 -2.23
C LYS A 23 10.26 8.83 -3.30
N LEU A 24 9.71 7.98 -4.17
CA LEU A 24 10.35 7.46 -5.35
C LEU A 24 9.66 8.06 -6.59
N GLU A 25 10.40 8.79 -7.41
CA GLU A 25 9.81 9.52 -8.53
C GLU A 25 9.75 8.65 -9.79
N GLN A 26 8.62 8.72 -10.52
CA GLN A 26 8.41 8.16 -11.86
C GLN A 26 8.75 6.65 -11.95
N VAL A 27 8.29 5.87 -10.96
CA VAL A 27 8.55 4.42 -10.88
C VAL A 27 7.66 3.65 -11.84
N ILE A 28 6.39 4.09 -12.02
CA ILE A 28 5.42 3.41 -12.88
C ILE A 28 5.53 3.97 -14.30
N ALA A 29 5.78 3.09 -15.27
CA ALA A 29 5.85 3.48 -16.68
C ALA A 29 4.47 3.97 -17.20
N PRO A 30 4.41 4.91 -18.16
CA PRO A 30 3.15 5.45 -18.66
C PRO A 30 2.15 4.39 -19.16
N ALA A 31 2.62 3.36 -19.86
CA ALA A 31 1.75 2.30 -20.36
C ALA A 31 1.21 1.39 -19.25
N GLU A 32 1.98 1.17 -18.19
CA GLU A 32 1.52 0.47 -16.99
C GLU A 32 0.49 1.31 -16.24
N LEU A 33 0.73 2.61 -16.13
CA LEU A 33 -0.18 3.56 -15.47
C LEU A 33 -1.56 3.58 -16.14
N GLU A 34 -1.62 3.52 -17.47
CA GLU A 34 -2.89 3.43 -18.20
C GLU A 34 -3.64 2.11 -17.91
N ALA A 35 -2.94 0.97 -17.87
CA ALA A 35 -3.55 -0.31 -17.51
C ALA A 35 -4.11 -0.31 -16.07
N LEU A 36 -3.37 0.27 -15.12
CA LEU A 36 -3.79 0.44 -13.73
C LEU A 36 -5.01 1.37 -13.61
N ARG A 37 -5.03 2.44 -14.36
CA ARG A 37 -6.17 3.37 -14.40
C ARG A 37 -7.42 2.71 -14.92
N GLU A 38 -7.31 1.90 -15.95
CA GLU A 38 -8.45 1.19 -16.53
C GLU A 38 -9.00 0.13 -15.59
N ASP A 39 -8.16 -0.75 -15.02
CA ASP A 39 -8.60 -1.74 -14.04
C ASP A 39 -9.23 -1.08 -12.79
N THR A 40 -8.63 -0.02 -12.26
CA THR A 40 -9.18 0.71 -11.10
C THR A 40 -10.47 1.46 -11.42
N ARG A 41 -10.64 1.99 -12.64
CA ARG A 41 -11.89 2.58 -13.10
C ARG A 41 -13.04 1.56 -13.02
N LEU A 42 -12.82 0.36 -13.57
CA LEU A 42 -13.81 -0.71 -13.54
C LEU A 42 -14.13 -1.20 -12.11
N ILE A 43 -13.13 -1.25 -11.23
CA ILE A 43 -13.34 -1.57 -9.83
C ILE A 43 -14.25 -0.53 -9.16
N ILE A 44 -13.99 0.77 -9.38
CA ILE A 44 -14.78 1.86 -8.81
C ILE A 44 -16.22 1.84 -9.38
N GLU A 45 -16.38 1.70 -10.68
CA GLU A 45 -17.70 1.62 -11.33
C GLU A 45 -18.50 0.42 -10.81
N GLY A 46 -17.87 -0.76 -10.71
CA GLY A 46 -18.48 -1.95 -10.12
C GLY A 46 -18.95 -1.77 -8.67
N GLY A 47 -18.30 -0.88 -7.91
CA GLY A 47 -18.72 -0.52 -6.55
C GLY A 47 -20.04 0.26 -6.52
N TYR A 48 -20.33 1.07 -7.54
CA TYR A 48 -21.60 1.79 -7.66
C TYR A 48 -22.75 0.92 -8.20
N GLU A 49 -22.44 -0.12 -8.99
CA GLU A 49 -23.45 -0.97 -9.66
C GLU A 49 -24.07 -2.05 -8.77
N GLY A 50 -24.06 -1.90 -7.44
CA GLY A 50 -24.73 -2.82 -6.51
C GLY A 50 -23.81 -3.76 -5.75
N LYS A 51 -22.50 -3.64 -5.89
CA LYS A 51 -21.51 -4.32 -5.03
C LYS A 51 -21.29 -3.61 -3.69
N ALA A 52 -21.99 -2.52 -3.44
CA ALA A 52 -21.93 -1.70 -2.23
C ALA A 52 -22.18 -2.48 -0.93
N ASN A 53 -22.80 -3.64 -0.98
CA ASN A 53 -23.04 -4.52 0.17
C ASN A 53 -21.92 -5.53 0.43
N GLU A 54 -20.89 -5.59 -0.41
CA GLU A 54 -19.72 -6.42 -0.15
C GLU A 54 -18.84 -5.76 0.90
N SER A 55 -18.36 -6.52 1.88
CA SER A 55 -17.51 -6.03 2.98
C SER A 55 -16.20 -5.38 2.52
N ASP A 56 -15.87 -5.51 1.26
CA ASP A 56 -14.64 -5.01 0.65
C ASP A 56 -14.77 -3.59 0.07
N TYR A 57 -16.02 -3.06 -0.06
CA TYR A 57 -16.32 -1.76 -0.62
C TYR A 57 -16.78 -0.80 0.48
N PHE A 58 -16.04 0.29 0.67
CA PHE A 58 -16.23 1.19 1.80
C PHE A 58 -16.92 2.49 1.37
N HIS A 59 -18.12 2.66 1.87
CA HIS A 59 -18.92 3.87 1.79
C HIS A 59 -19.02 4.48 3.17
N ASN A 60 -18.79 5.78 3.28
CA ASN A 60 -18.94 6.55 4.50
C ASN A 60 -19.66 7.85 4.23
N PHE A 61 -20.18 8.49 5.28
CA PHE A 61 -20.75 9.82 5.17
C PHE A 61 -19.68 10.89 5.36
N ASP A 62 -19.67 11.89 4.48
CA ASP A 62 -18.85 13.07 4.64
C ASP A 62 -19.39 13.89 5.81
N ASN A 63 -18.53 14.28 6.75
CA ASN A 63 -18.93 14.94 8.00
C ASN A 63 -19.47 16.35 7.79
N GLU A 64 -19.09 17.03 6.69
CA GLU A 64 -19.52 18.40 6.39
C GLU A 64 -20.81 18.42 5.57
N SER A 65 -20.89 17.57 4.54
CA SER A 65 -22.02 17.55 3.61
C SER A 65 -23.12 16.58 3.97
N GLY A 66 -22.84 15.58 4.83
CA GLY A 66 -23.73 14.47 5.14
C GLY A 66 -24.01 13.53 3.97
N GLN A 67 -23.29 13.69 2.85
CA GLN A 67 -23.43 12.84 1.67
C GLN A 67 -22.63 11.54 1.82
N GLU A 68 -23.16 10.47 1.27
CA GLU A 68 -22.42 9.22 1.16
C GLU A 68 -21.25 9.36 0.19
N VAL A 69 -20.07 8.90 0.62
CA VAL A 69 -18.84 8.95 -0.16
C VAL A 69 -18.27 7.55 -0.27
N PHE A 70 -18.16 7.05 -1.49
CA PHE A 70 -17.39 5.84 -1.79
C PHE A 70 -15.92 6.24 -1.93
N HIS A 71 -15.03 5.63 -1.13
CA HIS A 71 -13.67 6.12 -1.03
C HIS A 71 -12.59 5.03 -0.95
N ARG A 72 -12.96 3.76 -0.76
CA ARG A 72 -11.99 2.68 -0.61
C ARG A 72 -12.54 1.32 -1.07
N VAL A 73 -11.67 0.51 -1.67
CA VAL A 73 -11.89 -0.91 -1.96
C VAL A 73 -10.71 -1.70 -1.41
N GLN A 74 -11.00 -2.78 -0.69
CA GLN A 74 -10.00 -3.74 -0.22
C GLN A 74 -9.98 -5.00 -1.10
N TYR A 75 -8.91 -5.80 -0.97
CA TYR A 75 -8.74 -7.06 -1.70
C TYR A 75 -8.83 -6.83 -3.21
N VAL A 76 -7.99 -5.93 -3.69
CA VAL A 76 -8.09 -5.45 -5.07
C VAL A 76 -7.50 -6.42 -6.10
N PHE A 77 -6.58 -7.32 -5.72
CA PHE A 77 -5.98 -8.26 -6.67
C PHE A 77 -7.01 -9.14 -7.39
N PRO A 78 -8.00 -9.76 -6.71
CA PRO A 78 -9.01 -10.56 -7.41
C PRO A 78 -10.03 -9.73 -8.20
N LYS A 79 -10.00 -8.41 -8.05
CA LYS A 79 -11.00 -7.50 -8.65
C LYS A 79 -10.53 -6.82 -9.94
N ALA A 80 -9.25 -6.97 -10.32
CA ALA A 80 -8.72 -6.41 -11.57
C ALA A 80 -9.19 -7.24 -12.78
N PRO A 81 -10.18 -6.76 -13.55
CA PRO A 81 -10.92 -7.64 -14.47
C PRO A 81 -10.24 -7.83 -15.81
N LEU A 82 -9.39 -6.90 -16.26
CA LEU A 82 -8.91 -6.90 -17.64
C LEU A 82 -7.43 -7.27 -17.77
N HIS A 83 -6.58 -6.67 -16.96
CA HIS A 83 -5.14 -6.70 -17.23
C HIS A 83 -4.32 -7.36 -16.11
N ASN A 84 -4.97 -7.77 -15.01
CA ASN A 84 -4.27 -8.14 -13.78
C ASN A 84 -3.23 -7.10 -13.34
N SER A 85 -3.41 -5.84 -13.74
CA SER A 85 -2.40 -4.80 -13.60
C SER A 85 -2.00 -4.55 -12.15
N LEU A 86 -2.97 -4.66 -11.21
CA LEU A 86 -2.71 -4.51 -9.79
C LEU A 86 -1.80 -5.61 -9.25
N LEU A 87 -2.03 -6.87 -9.67
CA LEU A 87 -1.18 -7.99 -9.29
C LEU A 87 0.21 -7.88 -9.95
N ILE A 88 0.27 -7.46 -11.22
CA ILE A 88 1.54 -7.25 -11.94
C ILE A 88 2.37 -6.15 -11.25
N LEU A 89 1.72 -5.10 -10.75
CA LEU A 89 2.38 -3.99 -10.03
C LEU A 89 3.09 -4.47 -8.76
N LEU A 90 2.57 -5.50 -8.07
CA LEU A 90 3.21 -6.11 -6.90
C LEU A 90 4.66 -6.51 -7.17
N ALA A 91 4.99 -6.88 -8.41
CA ALA A 91 6.32 -7.31 -8.83
C ALA A 91 7.15 -6.19 -9.50
N GLN A 92 6.87 -4.92 -9.22
CA GLN A 92 7.67 -3.81 -9.75
C GLN A 92 9.12 -3.94 -9.24
N PRO A 93 10.12 -4.11 -10.13
CA PRO A 93 11.46 -4.56 -9.72
C PRO A 93 12.18 -3.59 -8.78
N PHE A 94 12.12 -2.27 -9.08
CA PHE A 94 12.79 -1.27 -8.27
C PHE A 94 12.17 -1.16 -6.87
N VAL A 95 10.85 -1.27 -6.76
CA VAL A 95 10.16 -1.31 -5.46
C VAL A 95 10.60 -2.53 -4.67
N LEU A 96 10.66 -3.72 -5.29
CA LEU A 96 11.12 -4.94 -4.60
C LEU A 96 12.59 -4.85 -4.18
N GLU A 97 13.46 -4.18 -4.94
CA GLU A 97 14.85 -3.92 -4.54
C GLU A 97 14.91 -3.01 -3.30
N VAL A 98 14.08 -1.97 -3.24
CA VAL A 98 13.96 -1.09 -2.07
C VAL A 98 13.43 -1.85 -0.86
N LEU A 99 12.36 -2.65 -1.05
CA LEU A 99 11.79 -3.51 0.00
C LEU A 99 12.85 -4.47 0.57
N GLN A 100 13.57 -5.16 -0.30
CA GLN A 100 14.65 -6.07 0.11
C GLN A 100 15.76 -5.33 0.87
N ARG A 101 16.07 -4.08 0.49
CA ARG A 101 17.08 -3.27 1.20
C ARG A 101 16.63 -2.89 2.60
N ILE A 102 15.33 -2.65 2.81
CA ILE A 102 14.77 -2.23 4.11
C ILE A 102 14.43 -3.43 5.01
N LEU A 103 13.75 -4.46 4.47
CA LEU A 103 13.25 -5.63 5.23
C LEU A 103 14.14 -6.86 5.16
N GLY A 104 15.16 -6.87 4.28
CA GLY A 104 15.89 -8.09 3.95
C GLY A 104 15.10 -8.99 2.98
N GLU A 105 15.40 -10.30 2.99
CA GLU A 105 14.72 -11.28 2.13
C GLU A 105 13.41 -11.81 2.72
N ASP A 106 13.11 -11.46 3.98
CA ASP A 106 12.00 -11.99 4.78
C ASP A 106 10.80 -11.04 4.72
N PHE A 107 10.16 -10.91 3.56
CA PHE A 107 8.97 -10.06 3.41
C PHE A 107 7.89 -10.67 2.52
N LEU A 108 6.67 -10.23 2.75
CA LEU A 108 5.52 -10.49 1.89
C LEU A 108 4.57 -9.28 1.86
N CYS A 109 3.70 -9.22 0.86
CA CYS A 109 2.58 -8.28 0.83
C CYS A 109 1.44 -8.83 1.69
N ALA A 110 1.18 -8.19 2.82
CA ALA A 110 0.20 -8.65 3.81
C ALA A 110 -1.23 -8.20 3.47
N ALA A 111 -1.39 -7.00 2.93
CA ALA A 111 -2.68 -6.44 2.55
C ALA A 111 -2.57 -5.52 1.32
N GLU A 112 -3.72 -5.28 0.69
CA GLU A 112 -3.81 -4.34 -0.43
C GLU A 112 -5.16 -3.63 -0.48
N ALA A 113 -5.13 -2.36 -0.88
CA ALA A 113 -6.31 -1.54 -1.04
C ALA A 113 -6.16 -0.49 -2.15
N LEU A 114 -7.28 -0.07 -2.71
CA LEU A 114 -7.43 1.12 -3.53
C LEU A 114 -8.15 2.19 -2.71
N VAL A 115 -7.48 3.30 -2.47
CA VAL A 115 -8.06 4.49 -1.79
C VAL A 115 -8.16 5.61 -2.81
N PHE A 116 -9.28 6.31 -2.82
CA PHE A 116 -9.50 7.36 -3.81
C PHE A 116 -10.35 8.51 -3.27
N LYS A 117 -10.13 9.67 -3.87
CA LYS A 117 -10.95 10.86 -3.65
C LYS A 117 -11.74 11.13 -4.93
N MET A 118 -13.07 11.02 -4.81
CA MET A 118 -13.99 11.26 -5.93
C MET A 118 -14.01 12.74 -6.32
N PRO A 119 -14.24 13.05 -7.60
CA PRO A 119 -14.40 14.43 -8.03
C PRO A 119 -15.46 15.17 -7.21
N ARG A 120 -15.11 16.33 -6.67
CA ARG A 120 -15.97 17.22 -5.85
C ARG A 120 -16.48 16.64 -4.54
N ASN A 121 -16.17 15.37 -4.25
CA ASN A 121 -16.64 14.65 -3.06
C ASN A 121 -15.54 13.75 -2.50
N GLY A 122 -14.35 14.31 -2.30
CA GLY A 122 -13.21 13.61 -1.72
C GLY A 122 -13.18 13.76 -0.21
N ARG A 123 -13.49 12.68 0.52
CA ARG A 123 -13.54 12.64 1.98
C ARG A 123 -12.18 12.95 2.60
N GLU A 124 -12.19 13.62 3.77
CA GLU A 124 -11.04 13.71 4.66
C GLU A 124 -10.63 12.33 5.18
N VAL A 125 -9.33 12.12 5.27
CA VAL A 125 -8.74 11.06 6.10
C VAL A 125 -8.13 11.78 7.30
N ALA A 126 -8.78 11.65 8.47
CA ALA A 126 -8.34 12.31 9.69
C ALA A 126 -6.90 11.90 10.06
N VAL A 127 -6.21 12.75 10.82
CA VAL A 127 -4.84 12.48 11.26
C VAL A 127 -4.81 11.23 12.14
N HIS A 128 -3.94 10.29 11.79
CA HIS A 128 -3.78 9.01 12.47
C HIS A 128 -2.38 8.43 12.24
N ALA A 129 -2.10 7.30 12.84
CA ALA A 129 -1.09 6.35 12.43
C ALA A 129 -1.79 5.00 12.25
N ASP A 130 -1.45 4.24 11.19
CA ASP A 130 -2.07 2.95 10.88
C ASP A 130 -1.84 1.92 12.00
N CYS A 131 -0.64 1.94 12.58
CA CYS A 131 -0.24 1.14 13.73
C CYS A 131 0.37 2.04 14.80
N ASN A 132 0.03 1.81 16.07
CA ASN A 132 0.60 2.58 17.17
C ASN A 132 1.45 1.70 18.09
N PRO A 133 2.68 2.15 18.46
CA PRO A 133 3.52 1.42 19.41
C PRO A 133 2.92 1.32 20.80
N ALA A 134 2.03 2.26 21.16
CA ALA A 134 1.33 2.25 22.45
C ALA A 134 0.10 1.32 22.46
N ASP A 135 -0.32 0.81 21.30
CA ASP A 135 -1.42 -0.14 21.19
C ASP A 135 -0.90 -1.55 21.53
N PRO A 136 -1.61 -2.32 22.37
CA PRO A 136 -1.12 -3.63 22.79
C PRO A 136 -1.01 -4.60 21.60
N GLY A 137 0.12 -5.28 21.49
CA GLY A 137 0.31 -6.43 20.59
C GLY A 137 1.29 -6.25 19.44
N LEU A 138 1.95 -5.10 19.31
CA LEU A 138 3.02 -4.91 18.33
C LEU A 138 4.33 -4.54 19.03
N SER A 139 5.42 -5.26 18.70
CA SER A 139 6.77 -4.89 19.15
C SER A 139 7.19 -3.54 18.57
N PRO A 140 7.91 -2.70 19.33
CA PRO A 140 8.54 -1.50 18.77
C PRO A 140 9.46 -1.79 17.58
N ASP A 141 10.06 -2.98 17.54
CA ASP A 141 11.00 -3.39 16.48
C ASP A 141 10.29 -3.94 15.23
N HIS A 142 8.96 -4.19 15.32
CA HIS A 142 8.19 -4.70 14.19
C HIS A 142 7.97 -3.59 13.15
N LEU A 143 8.69 -3.68 12.05
CA LEU A 143 8.58 -2.75 10.94
C LEU A 143 7.51 -3.21 9.95
N ILE A 144 6.45 -2.44 9.84
CA ILE A 144 5.40 -2.58 8.83
C ILE A 144 5.34 -1.27 8.05
N PHE A 145 5.20 -1.34 6.75
CA PHE A 145 5.02 -0.14 5.95
C PHE A 145 4.20 -0.35 4.70
N ASN A 146 3.58 0.72 4.27
CA ASN A 146 2.83 0.79 3.03
C ASN A 146 3.72 1.25 1.88
N VAL A 147 3.46 0.70 0.70
CA VAL A 147 3.93 1.20 -0.58
C VAL A 147 2.72 1.77 -1.31
N ASP A 148 2.72 3.08 -1.49
CA ASP A 148 1.60 3.84 -2.05
C ASP A 148 1.91 4.20 -3.49
N PHE A 149 1.20 3.60 -4.43
CA PHE A 149 1.35 3.85 -5.86
C PHE A 149 0.34 4.90 -6.31
N TYR A 150 0.81 6.06 -6.73
CA TYR A 150 -0.03 7.17 -7.14
C TYR A 150 -0.38 7.05 -8.62
N LEU A 151 -1.66 6.76 -8.90
CA LEU A 151 -2.14 6.63 -10.27
C LEU A 151 -2.51 7.97 -10.90
N ASP A 152 -2.80 8.96 -10.08
CA ASP A 152 -3.15 10.32 -10.48
C ASP A 152 -2.29 11.32 -9.71
N GLU A 153 -2.21 12.55 -10.23
CA GLU A 153 -1.52 13.63 -9.54
C GLU A 153 -2.22 13.92 -8.20
N SER A 154 -1.41 14.07 -7.14
CA SER A 154 -1.86 14.35 -5.78
C SER A 154 -1.24 15.67 -5.34
N THR A 155 -2.07 16.70 -5.17
CA THR A 155 -1.67 18.07 -4.84
C THR A 155 -2.36 18.54 -3.56
N PRO A 156 -1.92 19.65 -2.93
CA PRO A 156 -2.64 20.24 -1.82
C PRO A 156 -4.12 20.49 -2.10
N GLU A 157 -4.46 20.94 -3.32
CA GLU A 157 -5.81 21.27 -3.72
C GLU A 157 -6.74 20.06 -3.84
N ASN A 158 -6.16 18.87 -4.18
CA ASN A 158 -6.93 17.63 -4.27
C ASN A 158 -6.72 16.70 -3.08
N GLY A 159 -6.17 17.23 -1.97
CA GLY A 159 -5.97 16.54 -0.71
C GLY A 159 -4.81 15.53 -0.75
N CYS A 160 -3.60 16.00 -1.08
CA CYS A 160 -2.40 15.18 -0.97
C CYS A 160 -2.19 14.70 0.48
N LEU A 161 -1.30 13.74 0.65
CA LEU A 161 -0.92 13.28 1.97
C LEU A 161 -0.19 14.38 2.73
N LEU A 162 -0.52 14.53 4.01
CA LEU A 162 0.25 15.30 4.99
C LEU A 162 0.88 14.32 5.97
N VAL A 163 2.13 14.54 6.32
CA VAL A 163 2.89 13.66 7.23
C VAL A 163 3.63 14.49 8.28
N VAL A 164 3.92 13.88 9.43
CA VAL A 164 4.82 14.45 10.42
C VAL A 164 6.14 13.69 10.35
N PRO A 165 7.19 14.23 9.70
CA PRO A 165 8.47 13.54 9.54
C PRO A 165 9.06 13.11 10.88
N GLY A 166 9.54 11.86 10.96
CA GLY A 166 10.14 11.28 12.18
C GLY A 166 9.15 10.82 13.26
N SER A 167 7.83 11.07 13.08
CA SER A 167 6.83 10.72 14.09
C SER A 167 6.64 9.20 14.29
N HIS A 168 7.07 8.37 13.35
CA HIS A 168 7.08 6.91 13.49
C HIS A 168 7.96 6.42 14.66
N LYS A 169 8.85 7.28 15.18
CA LYS A 169 9.69 7.04 16.37
C LYS A 169 9.03 7.46 17.68
N TRP A 170 7.85 8.07 17.62
CA TRP A 170 7.14 8.56 18.80
C TRP A 170 6.36 7.44 19.48
N HIS A 171 6.15 7.58 20.80
CA HIS A 171 5.29 6.71 21.61
C HIS A 171 3.97 7.42 21.93
N MET A 172 3.20 7.75 20.90
CA MET A 172 1.87 8.32 21.04
C MET A 172 0.82 7.24 20.77
N SER A 173 -0.24 7.24 21.57
CA SER A 173 -1.41 6.38 21.33
C SER A 173 -2.31 6.96 20.23
N SER A 174 -3.13 6.09 19.62
CA SER A 174 -4.16 6.52 18.66
C SER A 174 -5.08 7.60 19.24
N LYS A 175 -5.37 7.52 20.55
CA LYS A 175 -6.18 8.52 21.27
C LYS A 175 -5.49 9.88 21.30
N GLU A 176 -4.22 9.95 21.70
CA GLU A 176 -3.47 11.20 21.76
C GLU A 176 -3.32 11.85 20.38
N ILE A 177 -3.12 11.05 19.33
CA ILE A 177 -3.07 11.54 17.94
C ILE A 177 -4.44 12.11 17.55
N SER A 178 -5.53 11.38 17.81
CA SER A 178 -6.89 11.81 17.48
C SER A 178 -7.31 13.08 18.23
N GLU A 179 -6.98 13.19 19.51
CA GLU A 179 -7.28 14.38 20.32
C GLU A 179 -6.51 15.63 19.85
N ARG A 180 -5.31 15.44 19.30
CA ARG A 180 -4.52 16.54 18.73
C ARG A 180 -5.02 16.96 17.34
N GLY A 181 -5.60 16.04 16.59
CA GLY A 181 -6.11 16.29 15.24
C GLY A 181 -5.01 16.82 14.30
N TRP A 182 -5.25 17.96 13.66
CA TRP A 182 -4.29 18.57 12.71
C TRP A 182 -3.20 19.43 13.35
N ASP A 183 -3.19 19.59 14.69
CA ASP A 183 -2.21 20.42 15.40
C ASP A 183 -0.91 19.69 15.69
N PHE A 184 -0.17 19.38 14.63
CA PHE A 184 1.18 18.83 14.71
C PHE A 184 2.21 19.79 14.14
N PRO A 185 3.09 20.39 14.97
CA PRO A 185 4.19 21.19 14.47
C PRO A 185 5.09 20.39 13.51
N GLY A 186 5.43 20.98 12.37
CA GLY A 186 6.27 20.35 11.38
C GLY A 186 5.59 19.34 10.46
N MET A 187 4.25 19.27 10.47
CA MET A 187 3.50 18.53 9.45
C MET A 187 3.76 19.15 8.06
N VAL A 188 4.04 18.32 7.09
CA VAL A 188 4.36 18.72 5.72
C VAL A 188 3.47 18.05 4.70
N GLU A 189 3.16 18.76 3.63
CA GLU A 189 2.49 18.21 2.46
C GLU A 189 3.45 17.38 1.60
N VAL A 190 2.95 16.27 1.07
CA VAL A 190 3.70 15.37 0.17
C VAL A 190 3.00 15.30 -1.19
N PRO A 191 3.21 16.29 -2.07
CA PRO A 191 2.64 16.25 -3.41
C PRO A 191 3.33 15.17 -4.25
N MET A 192 2.52 14.43 -5.04
CA MET A 192 2.96 13.31 -5.84
C MET A 192 2.49 13.48 -7.28
N LYS A 193 3.33 13.11 -8.24
CA LYS A 193 2.94 13.00 -9.64
C LYS A 193 2.36 11.61 -9.92
N ALA A 194 1.56 11.50 -10.97
CA ALA A 194 1.14 10.18 -11.44
C ALA A 194 2.36 9.33 -11.82
N GLY A 195 2.43 8.10 -11.32
CA GLY A 195 3.58 7.20 -11.49
C GLY A 195 4.63 7.27 -10.38
N ASP A 196 4.53 8.24 -9.47
CA ASP A 196 5.36 8.25 -8.25
C ASP A 196 4.90 7.17 -7.25
N VAL A 197 5.82 6.80 -6.37
CA VAL A 197 5.58 5.85 -5.28
C VAL A 197 6.05 6.47 -3.98
N LEU A 198 5.26 6.34 -2.92
CA LEU A 198 5.63 6.71 -1.56
C LEU A 198 5.75 5.42 -0.73
N LEU A 199 6.83 5.26 -0.01
CA LEU A 199 6.91 4.31 1.09
C LEU A 199 6.65 5.08 2.38
N HIS A 200 5.74 4.61 3.23
CA HIS A 200 5.56 5.18 4.56
C HIS A 200 5.40 4.10 5.64
N ASN A 201 6.05 4.34 6.77
CA ASN A 201 5.95 3.50 7.96
C ASN A 201 4.52 3.62 8.52
N THR A 202 3.89 2.49 8.87
CA THR A 202 2.52 2.47 9.41
C THR A 202 2.37 3.22 10.74
N ARG A 203 3.49 3.52 11.41
CA ARG A 203 3.52 4.37 12.63
C ARG A 203 3.68 5.86 12.35
N LEU A 204 3.88 6.24 11.08
CA LEU A 204 3.99 7.65 10.71
C LEU A 204 2.65 8.35 10.94
N VAL A 205 2.66 9.46 11.67
CA VAL A 205 1.47 10.32 11.83
C VAL A 205 1.20 11.01 10.50
N HIS A 206 0.03 10.74 9.94
CA HIS A 206 -0.36 11.24 8.63
C HIS A 206 -1.87 11.46 8.50
N GLY A 207 -2.27 12.09 7.42
CA GLY A 207 -3.67 12.31 7.08
C GLY A 207 -3.81 13.00 5.72
N SER A 208 -5.03 13.26 5.29
CA SER A 208 -5.28 14.03 4.06
C SER A 208 -6.58 14.81 4.15
N HIS A 209 -6.53 16.10 3.79
CA HIS A 209 -7.71 16.96 3.81
C HIS A 209 -8.76 16.56 2.78
N THR A 210 -9.98 17.02 2.99
CA THR A 210 -11.07 16.93 2.02
C THR A 210 -10.65 17.49 0.66
N SER A 211 -11.05 16.82 -0.43
CA SER A 211 -10.88 17.31 -1.79
C SER A 211 -12.20 17.80 -2.38
N ARG A 212 -12.20 19.01 -2.92
CA ARG A 212 -13.29 19.56 -3.74
C ARG A 212 -12.86 19.69 -5.21
N SER A 213 -11.69 19.14 -5.58
CA SER A 213 -11.18 19.10 -6.95
C SER A 213 -12.17 18.39 -7.89
N THR A 214 -12.12 18.76 -9.17
CA THR A 214 -12.90 18.10 -10.22
C THR A 214 -12.24 16.84 -10.77
N SER A 215 -11.02 16.53 -10.32
CA SER A 215 -10.27 15.33 -10.73
C SER A 215 -10.42 14.18 -9.75
N LEU A 216 -10.46 12.96 -10.27
CA LEU A 216 -10.32 11.73 -9.48
C LEU A 216 -8.86 11.58 -9.05
N ARG A 217 -8.63 11.20 -7.81
CA ARG A 217 -7.30 10.85 -7.28
C ARG A 217 -7.31 9.44 -6.71
N ARG A 218 -6.52 8.55 -7.30
CA ARG A 218 -6.40 7.13 -6.90
C ARG A 218 -5.00 6.83 -6.40
N THR A 219 -4.94 6.09 -5.31
CA THR A 219 -3.71 5.57 -4.72
C THR A 219 -3.92 4.10 -4.37
N LEU A 220 -3.03 3.23 -4.83
CA LEU A 220 -2.99 1.84 -4.42
C LEU A 220 -2.03 1.71 -3.25
N TYR A 221 -2.48 1.05 -2.19
CA TYR A 221 -1.70 0.78 -0.97
C TYR A 221 -1.40 -0.71 -0.89
N TYR A 222 -0.13 -1.08 -0.89
CA TYR A 222 0.31 -2.45 -0.63
C TYR A 222 1.12 -2.45 0.66
N GLU A 223 0.58 -3.12 1.68
CA GLU A 223 1.22 -3.25 2.99
C GLU A 223 2.21 -4.41 2.96
N PHE A 224 3.45 -4.13 3.34
CA PHE A 224 4.51 -5.12 3.44
C PHE A 224 4.94 -5.34 4.89
N ASP A 225 5.16 -6.62 5.20
CA ASP A 225 5.50 -7.07 6.53
C ASP A 225 6.56 -8.18 6.47
N SER A 226 7.33 -8.34 7.54
CA SER A 226 8.27 -9.44 7.71
C SER A 226 7.55 -10.70 8.18
N ILE A 227 7.82 -11.83 7.53
CA ILE A 227 7.26 -13.13 7.90
C ILE A 227 7.65 -13.51 9.34
N HIS A 228 8.88 -13.18 9.74
CA HIS A 228 9.34 -13.41 11.10
C HIS A 228 8.42 -12.76 12.15
N TRP A 229 8.08 -11.48 11.92
CA TRP A 229 7.21 -10.74 12.82
C TRP A 229 5.75 -11.19 12.73
N LEU A 230 5.26 -11.50 11.55
CA LEU A 230 3.92 -12.07 11.34
C LEU A 230 3.72 -13.37 12.11
N LEU A 231 4.72 -14.25 12.10
CA LEU A 231 4.67 -15.51 12.87
C LEU A 231 4.77 -15.29 14.38
N LYS A 232 5.55 -14.30 14.81
CA LYS A 232 5.78 -14.02 16.23
C LYS A 232 4.62 -13.27 16.89
N GLU A 233 4.01 -12.33 16.19
CA GLU A 233 3.04 -11.39 16.76
C GLU A 233 1.69 -11.36 16.01
N GLY A 234 1.64 -11.92 14.82
CA GLY A 234 0.66 -11.62 13.80
C GLY A 234 -0.70 -12.29 13.92
N SER A 235 -0.91 -13.21 14.83
CA SER A 235 -2.25 -13.80 14.97
C SER A 235 -3.12 -12.92 15.86
N ARG A 236 -3.78 -11.93 15.27
CA ARG A 236 -4.94 -11.32 15.91
C ARG A 236 -6.09 -12.34 15.90
N PRO A 237 -6.91 -12.45 16.96
CA PRO A 237 -8.00 -13.44 17.03
C PRO A 237 -8.95 -13.42 15.83
N GLN A 238 -9.03 -12.30 15.13
CA GLN A 238 -9.90 -12.08 13.98
C GLN A 238 -9.26 -12.47 12.64
N TYR A 239 -7.93 -12.62 12.60
CA TYR A 239 -7.15 -12.83 11.37
C TYR A 239 -5.98 -13.77 11.68
N PRO A 240 -6.20 -15.09 11.72
CA PRO A 240 -5.13 -16.03 12.00
C PRO A 240 -4.11 -16.05 10.86
N ILE A 241 -2.87 -15.69 11.17
CA ILE A 241 -1.74 -15.91 10.28
C ILE A 241 -1.39 -17.39 10.35
N THR A 242 -1.65 -18.11 9.27
CA THR A 242 -1.34 -19.53 9.15
C THR A 242 -0.17 -19.73 8.19
N GLU A 243 0.54 -20.84 8.30
CA GLU A 243 1.57 -21.21 7.33
C GLU A 243 1.03 -21.29 5.90
N GLN A 244 -0.19 -21.82 5.72
CA GLN A 244 -0.85 -21.85 4.42
C GLN A 244 -1.06 -20.44 3.85
N TRP A 245 -1.51 -19.49 4.67
CA TRP A 245 -1.68 -18.12 4.24
C TRP A 245 -0.36 -17.48 3.82
N ILE A 246 0.73 -17.69 4.59
CA ILE A 246 2.07 -17.21 4.21
C ILE A 246 2.49 -17.82 2.87
N ASN A 247 2.33 -19.13 2.71
CA ASN A 247 2.65 -19.82 1.47
C ASN A 247 1.87 -19.25 0.28
N ASP A 248 0.59 -18.96 0.44
CA ASP A 248 -0.25 -18.34 -0.59
C ASP A 248 0.26 -16.93 -0.94
N ARG A 249 0.66 -16.11 0.03
CA ARG A 249 1.21 -14.77 -0.22
C ARG A 249 2.57 -14.81 -0.91
N LEU A 250 3.45 -15.74 -0.56
CA LEU A 250 4.72 -15.95 -1.24
C LEU A 250 4.50 -16.41 -2.70
N ARG A 251 3.58 -17.35 -2.93
CA ARG A 251 3.21 -17.82 -4.28
C ARG A 251 2.56 -16.73 -5.11
N LEU A 252 1.81 -15.84 -4.46
CA LEU A 252 1.22 -14.67 -5.11
C LEU A 252 2.31 -13.75 -5.69
N LEU A 253 3.36 -13.45 -4.91
CA LEU A 253 4.50 -12.66 -5.41
C LEU A 253 5.23 -13.37 -6.56
N MET A 254 5.44 -14.69 -6.46
CA MET A 254 6.04 -15.48 -7.54
C MET A 254 5.18 -15.40 -8.82
N ARG A 255 3.87 -15.50 -8.69
CA ARG A 255 2.90 -15.33 -9.79
C ARG A 255 2.96 -13.92 -10.39
N ALA A 256 3.03 -12.90 -9.55
CA ALA A 256 3.13 -11.51 -9.99
C ALA A 256 4.40 -11.27 -10.82
N ILE A 257 5.53 -11.86 -10.41
CA ILE A 257 6.79 -11.79 -11.15
C ILE A 257 6.67 -12.42 -12.55
N ASP A 258 6.00 -13.56 -12.68
CA ASP A 258 5.82 -14.19 -13.99
C ASP A 258 4.87 -13.42 -14.89
N LEU A 259 3.78 -12.89 -14.33
CA LEU A 259 2.86 -12.04 -15.07
C LEU A 259 3.58 -10.76 -15.54
N ARG A 260 4.44 -10.17 -14.70
CA ARG A 260 5.20 -8.98 -15.06
C ARG A 260 6.18 -9.24 -16.21
N LYS A 261 6.90 -10.35 -16.21
CA LYS A 261 7.78 -10.76 -17.32
C LYS A 261 7.03 -10.84 -18.65
N ALA A 262 5.75 -11.21 -18.63
CA ALA A 262 4.90 -11.32 -19.81
C ALA A 262 4.21 -10.00 -20.20
N ALA A 263 4.16 -9.01 -19.30
CA ALA A 263 3.47 -7.75 -19.53
C ALA A 263 4.15 -6.91 -20.62
N PRO A 264 3.40 -6.37 -21.59
CA PRO A 264 3.98 -5.63 -22.72
C PRO A 264 4.83 -4.43 -22.32
N TYR A 265 4.44 -3.72 -21.24
CA TYR A 265 5.13 -2.53 -20.73
C TYR A 265 6.39 -2.86 -19.92
N ALA A 266 6.57 -4.11 -19.49
CA ALA A 266 7.70 -4.55 -18.67
C ALA A 266 8.77 -5.35 -19.45
N ARG A 267 8.64 -5.49 -20.78
CA ARG A 267 9.52 -6.33 -21.62
C ARG A 267 11.01 -6.01 -21.51
N ASN A 268 11.35 -4.76 -21.24
CA ASN A 268 12.74 -4.30 -21.16
C ASN A 268 13.25 -4.20 -19.70
N GLU A 269 12.43 -4.57 -18.73
CA GLU A 269 12.82 -4.57 -17.34
C GLU A 269 13.67 -5.80 -17.02
N LYS A 270 14.64 -5.61 -16.11
CA LYS A 270 15.32 -6.74 -15.48
C LYS A 270 14.42 -7.24 -14.36
N PRO A 271 13.91 -8.48 -14.43
CA PRO A 271 13.07 -9.01 -13.35
C PRO A 271 13.81 -9.02 -12.01
N PHE A 272 13.07 -8.76 -10.93
CA PHE A 272 13.61 -8.88 -9.59
C PHE A 272 14.10 -10.33 -9.34
N PRO A 273 15.35 -10.54 -8.87
CA PRO A 273 15.90 -11.88 -8.65
C PRO A 273 15.36 -12.48 -7.34
N TYR A 274 14.07 -12.78 -7.33
CA TYR A 274 13.39 -13.26 -6.14
C TYR A 274 13.95 -14.59 -5.63
N ARG A 275 14.16 -14.64 -4.32
CA ARG A 275 14.48 -15.86 -3.56
C ARG A 275 13.45 -16.01 -2.45
N LEU A 276 13.02 -17.25 -2.23
CA LEU A 276 12.16 -17.55 -1.08
C LEU A 276 12.91 -17.25 0.22
N PRO A 277 12.19 -16.72 1.21
CA PRO A 277 12.73 -16.55 2.56
C PRO A 277 13.26 -17.87 3.14
N LYS A 278 14.25 -17.77 4.02
CA LYS A 278 14.86 -18.94 4.65
C LYS A 278 13.81 -19.79 5.38
N GLY A 279 13.79 -21.07 5.09
CA GLY A 279 12.85 -22.04 5.67
C GLY A 279 11.62 -22.33 4.81
N TYR A 280 11.47 -21.64 3.69
CA TYR A 280 10.38 -21.89 2.73
C TYR A 280 10.91 -22.61 1.47
N GLU A 281 10.28 -23.74 1.13
CA GLU A 281 10.56 -24.54 -0.05
C GLU A 281 9.26 -24.71 -0.85
N LEU A 282 8.93 -23.71 -1.66
CA LEU A 282 7.73 -23.71 -2.48
C LEU A 282 8.08 -23.91 -3.95
N ALA A 283 7.34 -24.79 -4.61
CA ALA A 283 7.40 -24.87 -6.07
C ALA A 283 6.86 -23.58 -6.69
N TRP A 284 7.43 -23.17 -7.82
CA TRP A 284 6.91 -22.06 -8.60
C TRP A 284 5.47 -22.36 -9.04
N PRO A 285 4.51 -21.44 -8.84
CA PRO A 285 3.11 -21.74 -9.09
C PRO A 285 2.83 -21.98 -10.57
N ASN A 286 2.07 -23.02 -10.88
CA ASN A 286 1.56 -23.24 -12.23
C ASN A 286 0.60 -22.09 -12.62
N PRO A 287 0.62 -21.56 -13.86
CA PRO A 287 -0.28 -20.51 -14.29
C PRO A 287 -1.78 -20.78 -14.05
N ALA A 288 -2.20 -22.06 -14.11
CA ALA A 288 -3.58 -22.48 -13.87
C ALA A 288 -3.90 -22.76 -12.39
N GLU A 289 -2.92 -22.67 -11.51
CA GLU A 289 -3.14 -22.93 -10.08
C GLU A 289 -3.95 -21.82 -9.42
N GLU A 290 -4.95 -22.20 -8.64
CA GLU A 290 -5.67 -21.26 -7.78
C GLU A 290 -4.82 -20.90 -6.55
N ILE A 291 -4.59 -19.61 -6.36
CA ILE A 291 -3.93 -19.05 -5.19
C ILE A 291 -4.98 -18.23 -4.44
N ASN A 292 -5.06 -18.39 -3.13
CA ASN A 292 -5.92 -17.55 -2.32
C ASN A 292 -5.40 -16.10 -2.34
N LEU A 293 -6.12 -15.24 -3.03
CA LEU A 293 -5.76 -13.82 -3.18
C LEU A 293 -6.20 -12.96 -1.99
N ARG A 294 -7.01 -13.50 -1.07
CA ARG A 294 -7.47 -12.72 0.07
C ARG A 294 -6.38 -12.61 1.13
N PRO A 295 -6.03 -11.40 1.58
CA PRO A 295 -5.16 -11.21 2.73
C PRO A 295 -5.83 -11.71 4.02
N ALA A 296 -5.03 -12.09 5.00
CA ALA A 296 -5.55 -12.50 6.31
C ALA A 296 -6.11 -11.31 7.08
N MET A 297 -5.55 -10.13 6.86
CA MET A 297 -5.96 -8.89 7.52
C MET A 297 -6.62 -7.96 6.50
N GLY A 298 -7.85 -7.55 6.81
CA GLY A 298 -8.41 -6.36 6.19
C GLY A 298 -7.87 -5.11 6.88
N TYR A 299 -7.73 -4.01 6.15
CA TYR A 299 -7.51 -2.73 6.79
C TYR A 299 -8.62 -2.49 7.82
N SER A 300 -8.24 -1.96 8.99
CA SER A 300 -9.17 -1.66 10.06
C SER A 300 -10.40 -0.89 9.56
N LYS A 301 -11.58 -1.19 10.11
CA LYS A 301 -12.82 -0.44 9.84
C LYS A 301 -12.77 1.02 10.34
N TYR A 302 -11.66 1.44 10.94
CA TYR A 302 -11.53 2.71 11.66
C TYR A 302 -10.88 3.84 10.83
N PHE A 303 -10.67 3.67 9.52
CA PHE A 303 -10.19 4.74 8.64
C PHE A 303 -11.29 5.31 7.75
#